data_b186d0c50e24c8ab764044eb28f8efe5
#
_entry.id   b186d0c50e24c8ab764044eb28f8efe5
#
_cell.length_a   1.000
_cell.length_b   1.000
_cell.length_c   1.000
_cell.angle_alpha   90.00
_cell.angle_beta   90.00
_cell.angle_gamma   90.00
#
_symmetry.space_group_name_H-M   'P 1'
#
loop_
_entity.id
_entity.type
_entity.pdbx_description
1 polymer ?
#
loop_
_entity_poly.entity_id
_entity_poly.type
_entity_poly.pdbx_seq_one_letter_code
_entity_poly.pdbx_strand_id
1 'polypeptide(L)'
;MSARGEKGSNNSVRRAGRPEGPDAADRTPLVKRGESLHLPPAATAAQKMAAKPEIARARQALDVDGAKALIAQAVEDQDVGGLLDLRNRASSYEDYWATREDGRAEANRGGEVKVRAERGLGQIDSAAHPGKTNDAYKSISSPVEMLPVSHTTRAAWRKIGRVADDRFDEFVKLAADDQESGITTALLIEMVRVGGAVSSTTFESYTPAVYVDAAREVMGDIDLDPASSAEANQTVGAARYFSLEDDGLSHDWHGRVWLNPPYGRSLTAAFVSKAVEEFNATRTTATVLLLNAYGFDASWFQPLWDHTLCFTDHRIRFYGGGPTFGSLFVYLGAEKPRFAGRFAEFGAVVGRVNA
;
A
#
# COMPACT_ATOMS: atom_id res chain seq x y z
N MET A 1 -65.82 -21.55 -13.24
CA MET A 1 -66.86 -20.52 -13.03
C MET A 1 -66.04 -19.24 -12.84
N SER A 2 -65.91 -18.44 -13.90
CA SER A 2 -66.70 -17.26 -14.27
C SER A 2 -66.50 -16.13 -13.25
N ALA A 3 -66.22 -14.92 -13.56
CA ALA A 3 -66.20 -14.06 -14.74
C ALA A 3 -65.35 -12.81 -14.39
N ARG A 4 -64.54 -12.25 -15.28
CA ARG A 4 -64.77 -11.03 -16.08
C ARG A 4 -65.31 -9.78 -15.34
N GLY A 5 -64.58 -8.67 -15.51
CA GLY A 5 -65.04 -7.30 -15.27
C GLY A 5 -63.99 -6.25 -15.67
N GLU A 6 -64.03 -5.82 -16.93
CA GLU A 6 -63.45 -4.61 -17.50
C GLU A 6 -64.12 -3.35 -16.97
N LYS A 7 -63.38 -2.23 -16.98
CA LYS A 7 -63.71 -0.86 -17.45
C LYS A 7 -62.75 0.09 -16.74
N GLY A 8 -61.86 0.87 -17.33
CA GLY A 8 -62.10 1.83 -18.39
C GLY A 8 -62.45 3.20 -17.79
N SER A 9 -61.44 4.11 -17.62
CA SER A 9 -61.78 5.52 -17.53
C SER A 9 -60.55 6.36 -17.98
N ASN A 10 -60.75 6.95 -19.13
CA ASN A 10 -60.02 8.10 -19.68
C ASN A 10 -60.12 9.29 -18.72
N ASN A 11 -59.02 9.96 -18.45
CA ASN A 11 -59.08 11.35 -18.01
C ASN A 11 -58.02 12.16 -18.73
N SER A 12 -58.45 12.90 -19.73
CA SER A 12 -57.79 13.93 -20.48
C SER A 12 -57.56 15.13 -19.56
N VAL A 13 -56.29 15.46 -19.25
CA VAL A 13 -55.97 16.76 -18.64
C VAL A 13 -55.33 17.68 -19.67
N ARG A 14 -55.95 18.80 -19.81
CA ARG A 14 -55.73 19.89 -20.73
C ARG A 14 -54.28 20.42 -20.64
N ARG A 15 -53.70 20.65 -21.83
CA ARG A 15 -52.50 21.48 -22.03
C ARG A 15 -52.77 22.91 -21.52
N ALA A 16 -52.04 23.34 -20.49
CA ALA A 16 -51.86 24.74 -20.13
C ALA A 16 -50.69 25.36 -20.91
N GLY A 17 -50.90 26.57 -21.38
CA GLY A 17 -50.05 27.25 -22.34
C GLY A 17 -48.64 27.53 -21.82
N ARG A 18 -47.76 27.55 -22.78
CA ARG A 18 -46.36 27.97 -22.68
C ARG A 18 -46.32 29.50 -22.58
N PRO A 19 -45.58 30.11 -21.61
CA PRO A 19 -45.36 31.56 -21.66
C PRO A 19 -44.34 31.88 -22.75
N GLU A 20 -44.67 32.94 -23.52
CA GLU A 20 -43.76 33.55 -24.51
C GLU A 20 -42.52 34.14 -23.82
N GLY A 21 -41.34 33.82 -24.34
CA GLY A 21 -40.07 34.37 -23.90
C GLY A 21 -39.83 35.74 -24.49
N PRO A 22 -38.99 36.58 -23.85
CA PRO A 22 -38.69 37.92 -24.29
C PRO A 22 -37.87 37.98 -25.57
N ASP A 23 -38.05 39.10 -26.27
CA ASP A 23 -37.59 39.51 -27.57
C ASP A 23 -36.14 39.16 -27.95
N ALA A 24 -36.00 38.76 -29.19
CA ALA A 24 -34.78 38.58 -29.93
C ALA A 24 -34.21 39.95 -30.37
N ALA A 25 -33.36 40.56 -29.55
CA ALA A 25 -32.54 41.70 -29.95
C ALA A 25 -31.24 41.73 -29.16
N ASP A 26 -30.36 40.78 -29.35
CA ASP A 26 -28.89 40.95 -29.22
C ASP A 26 -28.17 39.82 -30.00
N ARG A 27 -28.10 40.00 -31.33
CA ARG A 27 -27.21 39.20 -32.19
C ARG A 27 -25.87 39.90 -32.25
N THR A 28 -24.93 39.53 -31.42
CA THR A 28 -23.51 39.83 -31.60
C THR A 28 -23.08 39.38 -33.02
N PRO A 29 -22.37 40.22 -33.78
CA PRO A 29 -22.03 39.91 -35.19
C PRO A 29 -21.12 38.69 -35.28
N LEU A 30 -21.50 37.74 -36.16
CA LEU A 30 -20.68 36.62 -36.58
C LEU A 30 -19.35 37.12 -37.11
N VAL A 31 -18.26 36.70 -36.48
CA VAL A 31 -16.88 36.91 -36.94
C VAL A 31 -16.77 36.46 -38.42
N LYS A 32 -16.31 37.36 -39.28
CA LYS A 32 -16.10 37.11 -40.71
C LYS A 32 -15.12 35.97 -40.88
N ARG A 33 -15.51 34.99 -41.71
CA ARG A 33 -14.68 33.87 -42.14
C ARG A 33 -13.44 34.44 -42.84
N GLY A 34 -12.26 34.34 -42.23
CA GLY A 34 -10.98 34.74 -42.84
C GLY A 34 -9.91 35.32 -41.91
N GLU A 35 -10.25 35.69 -40.69
CA GLU A 35 -9.22 36.13 -39.74
C GLU A 35 -8.71 34.92 -38.94
N SER A 36 -7.49 34.51 -39.22
CA SER A 36 -6.73 33.57 -38.43
C SER A 36 -6.51 34.19 -37.03
N LEU A 37 -7.28 33.77 -36.03
CA LEU A 37 -6.98 34.04 -34.62
C LEU A 37 -5.61 33.42 -34.33
N HIS A 38 -4.59 34.27 -34.28
CA HIS A 38 -3.27 33.92 -33.77
C HIS A 38 -3.41 33.66 -32.29
N LEU A 39 -3.80 32.44 -31.94
CA LEU A 39 -3.74 31.96 -30.52
C LEU A 39 -2.25 31.90 -30.18
N PRO A 40 -1.82 32.53 -29.10
CA PRO A 40 -0.45 32.33 -28.62
C PRO A 40 -0.20 30.83 -28.44
N PRO A 41 1.01 30.32 -28.75
CA PRO A 41 1.33 28.92 -28.63
C PRO A 41 0.96 28.45 -27.25
N ALA A 42 0.21 27.35 -27.18
CA ALA A 42 -0.24 26.79 -25.92
C ALA A 42 0.97 26.64 -24.98
N ALA A 43 0.93 27.32 -23.84
CA ALA A 43 2.01 27.24 -22.86
C ALA A 43 2.33 25.79 -22.60
N THR A 44 3.61 25.42 -22.69
CA THR A 44 4.09 24.06 -22.39
C THR A 44 3.67 23.65 -20.98
N ALA A 45 3.53 22.37 -20.71
CA ALA A 45 3.20 21.87 -19.37
C ALA A 45 4.11 22.51 -18.31
N ALA A 46 5.41 22.69 -18.61
CA ALA A 46 6.39 23.36 -17.78
C ALA A 46 6.06 24.86 -17.53
N GLN A 47 5.57 25.59 -18.55
CA GLN A 47 5.19 26.98 -18.40
C GLN A 47 3.89 27.16 -17.63
N LYS A 48 2.92 26.24 -17.81
CA LYS A 48 1.68 26.23 -17.02
C LYS A 48 1.96 25.89 -15.55
N MET A 49 2.94 25.04 -15.27
CA MET A 49 3.40 24.72 -13.92
C MET A 49 4.19 25.86 -13.28
N ALA A 50 5.05 26.58 -14.07
CA ALA A 50 5.82 27.70 -13.56
C ALA A 50 4.97 28.94 -13.18
N ALA A 51 3.75 29.04 -13.69
CA ALA A 51 2.85 30.18 -13.45
C ALA A 51 2.01 30.07 -12.16
N LYS A 52 2.04 28.92 -11.46
CA LYS A 52 1.31 28.76 -10.19
C LYS A 52 2.20 29.21 -9.01
N PRO A 53 1.77 30.24 -8.22
CA PRO A 53 2.55 30.71 -7.05
C PRO A 53 2.77 29.60 -6.02
N GLU A 54 1.90 28.59 -5.96
CA GLU A 54 2.03 27.40 -5.13
C GLU A 54 3.27 26.57 -5.51
N ILE A 55 3.64 26.50 -6.79
CA ILE A 55 4.81 25.75 -7.28
C ILE A 55 6.12 26.49 -6.97
N ALA A 56 6.11 27.83 -6.96
CA ALA A 56 7.27 28.60 -6.54
C ALA A 56 7.60 28.40 -5.04
N ARG A 57 6.56 28.20 -4.22
CA ARG A 57 6.72 27.82 -2.79
C ARG A 57 7.14 26.36 -2.61
N ALA A 58 6.68 25.46 -3.47
CA ALA A 58 7.10 24.05 -3.46
C ALA A 58 8.57 23.84 -3.87
N ARG A 59 9.24 24.84 -4.46
CA ARG A 59 10.68 24.79 -4.78
C ARG A 59 11.60 25.11 -3.61
N GLN A 60 11.08 25.71 -2.53
CA GLN A 60 11.85 25.80 -1.30
C GLN A 60 11.98 24.40 -0.72
N ALA A 61 13.23 23.99 -0.44
CA ALA A 61 13.51 22.69 0.13
C ALA A 61 12.57 22.43 1.32
N LEU A 62 11.85 21.31 1.26
CA LEU A 62 10.91 20.95 2.30
C LEU A 62 11.74 20.50 3.53
N ASP A 63 11.72 21.31 4.57
CA ASP A 63 12.32 20.99 5.85
C ASP A 63 11.43 19.97 6.57
N VAL A 64 11.82 18.70 6.49
CA VAL A 64 11.06 17.60 7.10
C VAL A 64 11.06 17.70 8.62
N ASP A 65 12.17 18.08 9.23
CA ASP A 65 12.29 18.16 10.70
C ASP A 65 11.53 19.36 11.25
N GLY A 66 11.61 20.51 10.58
CA GLY A 66 10.76 21.65 10.89
C GLY A 66 9.28 21.35 10.70
N ALA A 67 8.93 20.57 9.68
CA ALA A 67 7.54 20.13 9.47
C ALA A 67 7.06 19.18 10.59
N LYS A 68 7.90 18.27 11.09
CA LYS A 68 7.57 17.40 12.23
C LYS A 68 7.22 18.23 13.47
N ALA A 69 8.01 19.25 13.78
CA ALA A 69 7.75 20.12 14.92
C ALA A 69 6.45 20.92 14.78
N LEU A 70 6.17 21.45 13.58
CA LEU A 70 4.92 22.13 13.28
C LEU A 70 3.70 21.21 13.39
N ILE A 71 3.82 19.96 12.91
CA ILE A 71 2.75 18.97 13.01
C ILE A 71 2.48 18.63 14.47
N ALA A 72 3.51 18.39 15.27
CA ALA A 72 3.35 18.09 16.70
C ALA A 72 2.60 19.23 17.42
N GLN A 73 3.02 20.48 17.20
CA GLN A 73 2.36 21.64 17.77
C GLN A 73 0.90 21.78 17.30
N ALA A 74 0.65 21.61 15.99
CA ALA A 74 -0.69 21.68 15.42
C ALA A 74 -1.63 20.60 15.95
N VAL A 75 -1.11 19.41 16.30
CA VAL A 75 -1.90 18.35 16.94
C VAL A 75 -2.28 18.75 18.37
N GLU A 76 -1.34 19.30 19.15
CA GLU A 76 -1.61 19.80 20.50
C GLU A 76 -2.64 20.94 20.50
N ASP A 77 -2.51 21.88 19.57
CA ASP A 77 -3.41 23.03 19.41
C ASP A 77 -4.73 22.68 18.70
N GLN A 78 -4.88 21.44 18.22
CA GLN A 78 -5.99 20.98 17.38
C GLN A 78 -6.18 21.85 16.11
N ASP A 79 -5.10 22.36 15.56
CA ASP A 79 -5.10 23.19 14.34
C ASP A 79 -5.25 22.34 13.08
N VAL A 80 -6.49 21.93 12.82
CA VAL A 80 -6.88 21.15 11.64
C VAL A 80 -6.61 21.92 10.35
N GLY A 81 -6.75 23.26 10.38
CA GLY A 81 -6.50 24.13 9.21
C GLY A 81 -5.02 24.13 8.83
N GLY A 82 -4.13 24.31 9.80
CA GLY A 82 -2.69 24.29 9.62
C GLY A 82 -2.19 22.94 9.12
N LEU A 83 -2.71 21.84 9.70
CA LEU A 83 -2.38 20.49 9.23
C LEU A 83 -2.81 20.22 7.78
N LEU A 84 -4.01 20.67 7.40
CA LEU A 84 -4.51 20.51 6.03
C LEU A 84 -3.70 21.35 5.03
N ASP A 85 -3.33 22.58 5.39
CA ASP A 85 -2.48 23.42 4.54
C ASP A 85 -1.10 22.81 4.34
N LEU A 86 -0.47 22.34 5.42
CA LEU A 86 0.82 21.65 5.35
C LEU A 86 0.75 20.38 4.49
N ARG A 87 -0.28 19.57 4.68
CA ARG A 87 -0.57 18.39 3.86
C ARG A 87 -0.67 18.72 2.38
N ASN A 88 -1.41 19.76 2.03
CA ASN A 88 -1.63 20.16 0.64
C ASN A 88 -0.36 20.73 -0.01
N ARG A 89 0.42 21.50 0.74
CA ARG A 89 1.75 21.96 0.28
C ARG A 89 2.70 20.81 0.03
N ALA A 90 2.74 19.83 0.94
CA ALA A 90 3.56 18.65 0.81
C ALA A 90 3.15 17.77 -0.38
N SER A 91 1.84 17.61 -0.62
CA SER A 91 1.32 16.91 -1.81
C SER A 91 1.74 17.61 -3.11
N SER A 92 1.64 18.93 -3.18
CA SER A 92 2.06 19.69 -4.37
C SER A 92 3.58 19.61 -4.61
N TYR A 93 4.36 19.52 -3.55
CA TYR A 93 5.81 19.29 -3.62
C TYR A 93 6.13 17.88 -4.14
N GLU A 94 5.47 16.86 -3.59
CA GLU A 94 5.57 15.46 -4.03
C GLU A 94 5.25 15.33 -5.52
N ASP A 95 4.09 15.86 -5.96
CA ASP A 95 3.63 15.81 -7.36
C ASP A 95 4.62 16.50 -8.31
N TYR A 96 5.23 17.62 -7.87
CA TYR A 96 6.22 18.33 -8.66
C TYR A 96 7.49 17.50 -8.89
N TRP A 97 7.99 16.82 -7.87
CA TRP A 97 9.23 16.05 -7.95
C TRP A 97 9.03 14.65 -8.52
N ALA A 98 7.87 14.04 -8.33
CA ALA A 98 7.55 12.70 -8.85
C ALA A 98 7.66 12.58 -10.39
N THR A 99 7.56 13.69 -11.11
CA THR A 99 7.65 13.72 -12.58
C THR A 99 9.06 13.97 -13.12
N ARG A 100 10.08 14.02 -12.25
CA ARG A 100 11.47 14.34 -12.61
C ARG A 100 12.38 13.13 -12.49
N GLU A 101 13.33 13.02 -13.41
CA GLU A 101 14.24 11.88 -13.52
C GLU A 101 15.03 11.64 -12.21
N ASP A 102 15.49 12.70 -11.56
CA ASP A 102 16.20 12.63 -10.25
C ASP A 102 15.34 13.10 -9.07
N GLY A 103 14.03 13.16 -9.25
CA GLY A 103 13.12 13.77 -8.28
C GLY A 103 12.69 12.89 -7.11
N ARG A 104 13.10 11.62 -7.09
CA ARG A 104 12.57 10.62 -6.16
C ARG A 104 12.78 10.96 -4.69
N ALA A 105 14.00 11.34 -4.32
CA ALA A 105 14.32 11.70 -2.94
C ALA A 105 13.49 12.89 -2.45
N GLU A 106 13.30 13.89 -3.30
CA GLU A 106 12.50 15.05 -2.99
C GLU A 106 10.99 14.71 -2.96
N ALA A 107 10.52 13.86 -3.87
CA ALA A 107 9.14 13.36 -3.84
C ALA A 107 8.85 12.60 -2.52
N ASN A 108 9.78 11.75 -2.07
CA ASN A 108 9.65 11.05 -0.79
C ASN A 108 9.61 12.01 0.41
N ARG A 109 10.38 13.12 0.40
CA ARG A 109 10.25 14.17 1.44
C ARG A 109 8.86 14.77 1.46
N GLY A 110 8.29 15.05 0.28
CA GLY A 110 6.90 15.52 0.16
C GLY A 110 5.91 14.49 0.71
N GLY A 111 6.06 13.24 0.29
CA GLY A 111 5.25 12.12 0.78
C GLY A 111 5.31 11.95 2.29
N GLU A 112 6.51 12.03 2.89
CA GLU A 112 6.71 11.94 4.34
C GLU A 112 5.94 13.04 5.08
N VAL A 113 6.12 14.30 4.71
CA VAL A 113 5.44 15.42 5.37
C VAL A 113 3.92 15.31 5.20
N LYS A 114 3.46 14.92 4.00
CA LYS A 114 2.04 14.70 3.72
C LYS A 114 1.43 13.65 4.65
N VAL A 115 2.03 12.47 4.75
CA VAL A 115 1.46 11.38 5.56
C VAL A 115 1.56 11.67 7.07
N ARG A 116 2.57 12.43 7.52
CA ARG A 116 2.67 12.90 8.90
C ARG A 116 1.56 13.90 9.24
N ALA A 117 1.25 14.84 8.36
CA ALA A 117 0.13 15.77 8.54
C ALA A 117 -1.23 15.02 8.52
N GLU A 118 -1.41 14.06 7.62
CA GLU A 118 -2.59 13.20 7.58
C GLU A 118 -2.73 12.34 8.85
N ARG A 119 -1.61 11.89 9.41
CA ARG A 119 -1.59 11.20 10.70
C ARG A 119 -2.03 12.13 11.83
N GLY A 120 -1.53 13.36 11.88
CA GLY A 120 -1.95 14.37 12.86
C GLY A 120 -3.46 14.65 12.81
N LEU A 121 -4.02 14.80 11.60
CA LEU A 121 -5.47 14.88 11.42
C LEU A 121 -6.20 13.65 11.96
N GLY A 122 -5.65 12.47 11.73
CA GLY A 122 -6.18 11.21 12.23
C GLY A 122 -6.10 11.06 13.75
N GLN A 123 -5.07 11.63 14.39
CA GLN A 123 -4.92 11.67 15.85
C GLN A 123 -5.99 12.57 16.47
N ILE A 124 -6.20 13.77 15.94
CA ILE A 124 -7.26 14.69 16.39
C ILE A 124 -8.63 14.04 16.25
N ASP A 125 -8.91 13.44 15.09
CA ASP A 125 -10.19 12.77 14.83
C ASP A 125 -10.41 11.54 15.74
N SER A 126 -9.35 10.79 16.03
CA SER A 126 -9.40 9.62 16.92
C SER A 126 -9.60 10.02 18.39
N ALA A 127 -9.01 11.14 18.83
CA ALA A 127 -9.18 11.65 20.18
C ALA A 127 -10.62 12.11 20.45
N ALA A 128 -11.30 12.67 19.43
CA ALA A 128 -12.72 12.99 19.52
C ALA A 128 -13.63 11.75 19.59
N HIS A 129 -13.13 10.57 19.18
CA HIS A 129 -13.90 9.32 19.11
C HIS A 129 -13.19 8.14 19.80
N PRO A 130 -13.08 8.14 21.13
CA PRO A 130 -12.22 7.19 21.87
C PRO A 130 -12.77 5.76 22.00
N GLY A 131 -13.87 5.36 21.37
CA GLY A 131 -14.38 3.99 21.47
C GLY A 131 -15.56 3.64 20.57
N LYS A 132 -15.73 2.33 20.34
CA LYS A 132 -16.84 1.73 19.55
C LYS A 132 -18.14 1.58 20.37
N THR A 133 -18.60 2.55 21.09
CA THR A 133 -19.94 2.45 21.69
C THR A 133 -20.91 3.33 20.91
N ASN A 134 -21.93 2.69 20.34
CA ASN A 134 -22.90 3.28 19.42
C ASN A 134 -23.62 4.54 19.95
N ASP A 135 -23.66 4.77 21.25
CA ASP A 135 -24.42 5.87 21.85
C ASP A 135 -23.56 7.11 22.16
N ALA A 136 -22.24 6.98 22.35
CA ALA A 136 -21.34 8.13 22.52
C ALA A 136 -21.01 8.86 21.20
N TYR A 137 -21.28 8.22 20.07
CA TYR A 137 -20.95 8.71 18.73
C TYR A 137 -21.81 9.92 18.27
N LYS A 138 -22.89 10.22 18.97
CA LYS A 138 -23.86 11.24 18.53
C LYS A 138 -23.63 12.62 19.08
N SER A 139 -22.65 12.82 19.98
CA SER A 139 -22.56 14.08 20.73
C SER A 139 -21.27 14.89 20.60
N ILE A 140 -20.22 14.33 19.99
CA ILE A 140 -18.95 15.05 19.82
C ILE A 140 -18.59 15.06 18.35
N SER A 141 -18.70 16.21 17.70
CA SER A 141 -18.24 16.43 16.31
C SER A 141 -16.75 16.71 16.33
N SER A 142 -15.96 15.89 15.64
CA SER A 142 -14.55 16.16 15.44
C SER A 142 -14.36 17.37 14.51
N PRO A 143 -13.42 18.29 14.79
CA PRO A 143 -13.09 19.38 13.85
C PRO A 143 -12.72 18.86 12.46
N VAL A 144 -12.17 17.65 12.36
CA VAL A 144 -11.81 16.99 11.09
C VAL A 144 -13.05 16.62 10.26
N GLU A 145 -14.21 16.43 10.89
CA GLU A 145 -15.47 16.14 10.18
C GLU A 145 -15.96 17.31 9.33
N MET A 146 -15.55 18.53 9.66
CA MET A 146 -15.90 19.74 8.91
C MET A 146 -15.04 19.93 7.63
N LEU A 147 -13.97 19.14 7.47
CA LEU A 147 -13.12 19.24 6.29
C LEU A 147 -13.83 18.72 5.04
N PRO A 148 -13.60 19.34 3.86
CA PRO A 148 -14.17 18.93 2.59
C PRO A 148 -13.45 17.67 2.02
N VAL A 149 -13.39 16.61 2.80
CA VAL A 149 -12.75 15.34 2.42
C VAL A 149 -13.73 14.18 2.58
N SER A 150 -13.53 13.12 1.80
CA SER A 150 -14.41 11.96 1.83
C SER A 150 -14.36 11.23 3.18
N HIS A 151 -15.43 10.54 3.53
CA HIS A 151 -15.46 9.65 4.70
C HIS A 151 -14.34 8.59 4.62
N THR A 152 -14.06 8.05 3.43
CA THR A 152 -12.99 7.07 3.21
C THR A 152 -11.62 7.65 3.54
N THR A 153 -11.36 8.88 3.12
CA THR A 153 -10.11 9.60 3.43
C THR A 153 -9.95 9.80 4.94
N ARG A 154 -10.99 10.26 5.63
CA ARG A 154 -10.97 10.42 7.10
C ARG A 154 -10.74 9.09 7.82
N ALA A 155 -11.41 8.03 7.35
CA ALA A 155 -11.21 6.69 7.90
C ALA A 155 -9.77 6.18 7.72
N ALA A 156 -9.13 6.53 6.59
CA ALA A 156 -7.72 6.26 6.33
C ALA A 156 -6.82 7.00 7.33
N TRP A 157 -7.03 8.31 7.51
CA TRP A 157 -6.28 9.12 8.47
C TRP A 157 -6.43 8.63 9.91
N ARG A 158 -7.65 8.24 10.34
CA ARG A 158 -7.86 7.62 11.67
C ARG A 158 -7.06 6.34 11.86
N LYS A 159 -6.93 5.52 10.82
CA LYS A 159 -6.14 4.29 10.91
C LYS A 159 -4.67 4.58 11.18
N ILE A 160 -4.05 5.47 10.40
CA ILE A 160 -2.65 5.84 10.62
C ILE A 160 -2.45 6.68 11.87
N GLY A 161 -3.44 7.48 12.30
CA GLY A 161 -3.43 8.27 13.52
C GLY A 161 -3.37 7.45 14.81
N ARG A 162 -3.79 6.19 14.77
CA ARG A 162 -3.77 5.25 15.91
C ARG A 162 -2.48 4.45 16.02
N VAL A 163 -1.58 4.57 15.06
CA VAL A 163 -0.29 3.89 15.08
C VAL A 163 0.62 4.58 16.08
N ALA A 164 1.33 3.83 16.92
CA ALA A 164 2.33 4.35 17.84
C ALA A 164 3.44 5.11 17.08
N ASP A 165 4.06 6.10 17.71
CA ASP A 165 4.99 7.02 17.05
C ASP A 165 6.21 6.31 16.47
N ASP A 166 6.86 5.47 17.27
CA ASP A 166 8.01 4.67 16.89
C ASP A 166 7.72 3.79 15.67
N ARG A 167 6.57 3.15 15.68
CA ARG A 167 6.13 2.28 14.60
C ARG A 167 5.75 3.04 13.34
N PHE A 168 5.14 4.21 13.49
CA PHE A 168 4.85 5.06 12.34
C PHE A 168 6.13 5.55 11.66
N ASP A 169 7.13 5.95 12.46
CA ASP A 169 8.43 6.37 11.95
C ASP A 169 9.17 5.24 11.22
N GLU A 170 9.08 4.03 11.73
CA GLU A 170 9.60 2.84 11.07
C GLU A 170 8.90 2.58 9.73
N PHE A 171 7.58 2.68 9.67
CA PHE A 171 6.81 2.54 8.43
C PHE A 171 7.19 3.59 7.39
N VAL A 172 7.36 4.84 7.81
CA VAL A 172 7.80 5.92 6.93
C VAL A 172 9.20 5.64 6.39
N LYS A 173 10.12 5.16 7.21
CA LYS A 173 11.47 4.78 6.79
C LYS A 173 11.43 3.64 5.76
N LEU A 174 10.71 2.56 6.04
CA LEU A 174 10.56 1.45 5.11
C LEU A 174 9.92 1.87 3.78
N ALA A 175 8.93 2.77 3.83
CA ALA A 175 8.30 3.31 2.62
C ALA A 175 9.23 4.24 1.83
N ALA A 176 10.17 4.94 2.50
CA ALA A 176 11.17 5.77 1.85
C ALA A 176 12.21 4.93 1.09
N ASP A 177 12.55 3.78 1.64
CA ASP A 177 13.50 2.83 1.04
C ASP A 177 12.87 2.05 -0.13
N ASP A 178 11.53 2.01 -0.24
CA ASP A 178 10.84 1.42 -1.38
C ASP A 178 10.99 2.30 -2.63
N GLN A 179 11.78 1.83 -3.58
CA GLN A 179 12.09 2.56 -4.82
C GLN A 179 10.91 2.62 -5.82
N GLU A 180 9.88 1.79 -5.67
CA GLU A 180 8.78 1.73 -6.63
C GLU A 180 7.57 2.58 -6.23
N SER A 181 7.15 2.55 -4.96
CA SER A 181 5.84 3.07 -4.56
C SER A 181 5.85 4.47 -3.94
N GLY A 182 6.99 4.91 -3.37
CA GLY A 182 7.06 6.15 -2.58
C GLY A 182 6.21 6.13 -1.30
N ILE A 183 6.33 7.17 -0.52
CA ILE A 183 5.62 7.30 0.76
C ILE A 183 4.18 7.74 0.51
N THR A 184 3.22 6.83 0.63
CA THR A 184 1.80 7.13 0.45
C THR A 184 0.96 6.66 1.63
N THR A 185 -0.17 7.33 1.89
CA THR A 185 -1.15 6.90 2.91
C THR A 185 -1.66 5.49 2.66
N ALA A 186 -1.85 5.11 1.40
CA ALA A 186 -2.29 3.76 1.04
C ALA A 186 -1.27 2.70 1.44
N LEU A 187 0.03 2.94 1.18
CA LEU A 187 1.11 2.04 1.57
C LEU A 187 1.19 1.93 3.10
N LEU A 188 1.12 3.06 3.82
CA LEU A 188 1.13 3.06 5.28
C LEU A 188 -0.08 2.32 5.87
N ILE A 189 -1.28 2.48 5.30
CA ILE A 189 -2.47 1.73 5.73
C ILE A 189 -2.27 0.23 5.49
N GLU A 190 -1.66 -0.14 4.39
CA GLU A 190 -1.34 -1.54 4.11
C GLU A 190 -0.33 -2.08 5.13
N MET A 191 0.74 -1.33 5.43
CA MET A 191 1.69 -1.67 6.47
C MET A 191 1.02 -1.79 7.85
N VAL A 192 0.11 -0.87 8.20
CA VAL A 192 -0.70 -0.95 9.43
C VAL A 192 -1.59 -2.19 9.43
N ARG A 193 -2.18 -2.54 8.29
CA ARG A 193 -3.03 -3.73 8.16
C ARG A 193 -2.23 -5.01 8.34
N VAL A 194 -1.05 -5.05 7.76
CA VAL A 194 -0.09 -6.17 7.88
C VAL A 194 0.48 -6.20 9.30
N GLY A 195 0.92 -5.06 9.80
CA GLY A 195 1.54 -4.92 11.10
C GLY A 195 0.55 -4.78 12.28
N GLY A 196 -0.72 -4.43 12.06
CA GLY A 196 -1.77 -4.35 13.11
C GLY A 196 -2.20 -5.71 13.65
N ALA A 197 -1.76 -6.79 13.01
CA ALA A 197 -1.85 -8.13 13.52
C ALA A 197 -0.74 -8.46 14.55
N VAL A 198 0.24 -7.57 14.74
CA VAL A 198 1.37 -7.79 15.65
C VAL A 198 1.35 -6.70 16.71
N SER A 199 0.88 -7.05 17.90
CA SER A 199 1.11 -6.30 19.14
C SER A 199 2.55 -6.53 19.55
N SER A 200 3.30 -5.43 19.70
CA SER A 200 4.66 -5.35 20.27
C SER A 200 5.86 -5.67 19.37
N THR A 201 6.65 -4.66 19.18
CA THR A 201 8.11 -4.55 19.07
C THR A 201 8.88 -5.19 17.91
N THR A 202 8.30 -6.00 17.03
CA THR A 202 9.00 -6.51 15.84
C THR A 202 8.04 -6.77 14.69
N PHE A 203 8.43 -6.43 13.45
CA PHE A 203 7.76 -6.82 12.19
C PHE A 203 7.88 -8.32 11.90
N GLU A 204 8.18 -9.10 12.88
CA GLU A 204 8.42 -10.53 12.73
C GLU A 204 7.11 -11.29 12.78
N SER A 205 6.66 -11.63 11.60
CA SER A 205 5.57 -12.59 11.42
C SER A 205 6.13 -14.01 11.56
N TYR A 206 6.25 -14.50 12.79
CA TYR A 206 6.76 -15.84 13.00
C TYR A 206 5.87 -16.90 12.35
N THR A 207 6.46 -17.64 11.46
CA THR A 207 5.76 -18.70 10.73
C THR A 207 5.40 -19.83 11.68
N PRO A 208 4.15 -20.33 11.70
CA PRO A 208 3.80 -21.50 12.48
C PRO A 208 4.64 -22.72 12.13
N ALA A 209 5.06 -23.46 13.14
CA ALA A 209 5.97 -24.61 13.02
C ALA A 209 5.53 -25.62 11.95
N VAL A 210 4.22 -25.84 11.77
CA VAL A 210 3.68 -26.80 10.79
C VAL A 210 4.18 -26.58 9.37
N TYR A 211 4.40 -25.33 8.95
CA TYR A 211 4.89 -24.99 7.61
C TYR A 211 6.41 -25.16 7.50
N VAL A 212 7.11 -24.76 8.57
CA VAL A 212 8.56 -24.94 8.66
C VAL A 212 8.93 -26.42 8.70
N ASP A 213 8.18 -27.22 9.48
CA ASP A 213 8.36 -28.66 9.56
C ASP A 213 8.09 -29.33 8.22
N ALA A 214 7.06 -28.88 7.49
CA ALA A 214 6.80 -29.37 6.14
C ALA A 214 7.96 -29.06 5.18
N ALA A 215 8.53 -27.85 5.26
CA ALA A 215 9.71 -27.49 4.47
C ALA A 215 10.93 -28.37 4.84
N ARG A 216 11.13 -28.61 6.13
CA ARG A 216 12.20 -29.49 6.63
C ARG A 216 12.01 -30.93 6.16
N GLU A 217 10.79 -31.46 6.18
CA GLU A 217 10.48 -32.77 5.64
C GLU A 217 10.82 -32.87 4.14
N VAL A 218 10.56 -31.82 3.36
CA VAL A 218 10.89 -31.80 1.92
C VAL A 218 12.39 -31.73 1.68
N MET A 219 13.08 -30.82 2.38
CA MET A 219 14.49 -30.54 2.13
C MET A 219 15.45 -31.46 2.92
N GLY A 220 14.95 -32.13 3.95
CA GLY A 220 15.74 -32.97 4.89
C GLY A 220 16.22 -32.19 6.12
N ASP A 221 16.54 -30.92 5.99
CA ASP A 221 16.87 -29.98 7.08
C ASP A 221 16.86 -28.55 6.54
N ILE A 222 17.18 -27.55 7.38
CA ILE A 222 17.33 -26.14 7.02
C ILE A 222 18.73 -25.67 7.42
N ASP A 223 19.56 -25.38 6.41
CA ASP A 223 20.94 -24.92 6.63
C ASP A 223 21.00 -23.41 6.87
N LEU A 224 20.09 -22.63 6.23
CA LEU A 224 20.09 -21.18 6.29
C LEU A 224 18.67 -20.59 6.29
N ASP A 225 18.45 -19.59 7.16
CA ASP A 225 17.35 -18.62 7.07
C ASP A 225 17.96 -17.22 6.90
N PRO A 226 17.95 -16.63 5.68
CA PRO A 226 18.64 -15.39 5.41
C PRO A 226 17.86 -14.11 5.81
N ALA A 227 16.65 -14.25 6.37
CA ALA A 227 15.79 -13.15 6.77
C ALA A 227 15.09 -13.49 8.10
N SER A 228 15.84 -13.55 9.18
CA SER A 228 15.42 -14.13 10.45
C SER A 228 15.80 -13.29 11.66
N SER A 229 15.48 -13.80 12.83
CA SER A 229 15.92 -13.31 14.14
C SER A 229 16.19 -14.48 15.07
N ALA A 230 16.77 -14.19 16.23
CA ALA A 230 17.00 -15.22 17.25
C ALA A 230 15.70 -15.90 17.70
N GLU A 231 14.60 -15.11 17.78
CA GLU A 231 13.26 -15.62 18.14
C GLU A 231 12.65 -16.45 17.01
N ALA A 232 12.71 -15.96 15.75
CA ALA A 232 12.21 -16.68 14.58
C ALA A 232 12.91 -18.03 14.45
N ASN A 233 14.24 -18.03 14.65
CA ASN A 233 15.04 -19.24 14.54
C ASN A 233 14.75 -20.29 15.62
N GLN A 234 14.10 -19.94 16.73
CA GLN A 234 13.61 -20.95 17.67
C GLN A 234 12.60 -21.91 17.02
N THR A 235 11.81 -21.39 16.07
CA THR A 235 10.85 -22.21 15.29
C THR A 235 11.49 -22.76 14.03
N VAL A 236 12.26 -21.95 13.30
CA VAL A 236 12.87 -22.35 12.04
C VAL A 236 13.97 -23.38 12.27
N GLY A 237 14.77 -23.23 13.32
CA GLY A 237 15.86 -24.14 13.66
C GLY A 237 16.88 -24.29 12.53
N ALA A 238 17.13 -23.22 11.75
CA ALA A 238 18.18 -23.20 10.75
C ALA A 238 19.55 -23.28 11.42
N ALA A 239 20.48 -24.02 10.82
CA ALA A 239 21.85 -24.12 11.31
C ALA A 239 22.55 -22.76 11.35
N ARG A 240 22.19 -21.85 10.44
CA ARG A 240 22.62 -20.46 10.36
C ARG A 240 21.42 -19.57 10.00
N TYR A 241 21.41 -18.37 10.54
CA TYR A 241 20.45 -17.34 10.13
C TYR A 241 21.15 -15.99 10.04
N PHE A 242 20.52 -15.06 9.30
CA PHE A 242 20.92 -13.65 9.27
C PHE A 242 19.82 -12.78 9.85
N SER A 243 20.19 -11.92 10.77
CA SER A 243 19.33 -10.90 11.34
C SER A 243 19.30 -9.64 10.45
N LEU A 244 18.52 -8.65 10.86
CA LEU A 244 18.49 -7.36 10.18
C LEU A 244 19.87 -6.67 10.21
N GLU A 245 20.59 -6.80 11.31
CA GLU A 245 21.93 -6.24 11.49
C GLU A 245 22.98 -6.94 10.61
N ASP A 246 22.78 -8.23 10.35
CA ASP A 246 23.68 -9.01 9.51
C ASP A 246 23.52 -8.71 8.02
N ASP A 247 22.35 -8.19 7.60
CA ASP A 247 21.98 -7.99 6.19
C ASP A 247 22.14 -9.24 5.33
N GLY A 248 21.18 -10.15 5.38
CA GLY A 248 21.24 -11.41 4.65
C GLY A 248 21.38 -11.29 3.12
N LEU A 249 21.08 -10.11 2.55
CA LEU A 249 21.29 -9.83 1.12
C LEU A 249 22.78 -9.63 0.79
N SER A 250 23.60 -9.23 1.75
CA SER A 250 25.03 -8.99 1.55
C SER A 250 25.90 -10.26 1.61
N HIS A 251 25.30 -11.40 1.97
CA HIS A 251 26.02 -12.67 2.15
C HIS A 251 25.68 -13.69 1.06
N ASP A 252 26.59 -14.61 0.78
CA ASP A 252 26.33 -15.79 -0.05
C ASP A 252 25.45 -16.80 0.70
N TRP A 253 24.50 -17.40 -0.01
CA TRP A 253 23.64 -18.44 0.56
C TRP A 253 24.07 -19.81 0.07
N HIS A 254 24.07 -20.78 0.97
CA HIS A 254 24.49 -22.15 0.67
C HIS A 254 23.54 -23.16 1.28
N GLY A 255 23.44 -24.33 0.63
CA GLY A 255 22.68 -25.46 1.16
C GLY A 255 21.17 -25.33 0.99
N ARG A 256 20.43 -25.72 2.01
CA ARG A 256 18.96 -25.74 2.04
C ARG A 256 18.44 -24.52 2.75
N VAL A 257 17.65 -23.71 2.05
CA VAL A 257 17.23 -22.40 2.51
C VAL A 257 15.74 -22.37 2.81
N TRP A 258 15.39 -21.92 4.00
CA TRP A 258 14.05 -21.44 4.32
C TRP A 258 14.06 -19.92 4.21
N LEU A 259 13.06 -19.35 3.52
CA LEU A 259 12.96 -17.89 3.34
C LEU A 259 11.53 -17.41 3.53
N ASN A 260 11.28 -16.67 4.60
CA ASN A 260 10.11 -15.82 4.76
C ASN A 260 10.60 -14.36 4.71
N PRO A 261 10.69 -13.73 3.52
CA PRO A 261 11.32 -12.42 3.40
C PRO A 261 10.50 -11.33 4.08
N PRO A 262 11.12 -10.24 4.52
CA PRO A 262 10.38 -9.09 5.01
C PRO A 262 9.42 -8.56 3.94
N TYR A 263 8.19 -8.22 4.37
CA TYR A 263 7.14 -7.76 3.48
C TYR A 263 7.33 -6.27 3.16
N GLY A 264 7.96 -6.00 2.03
CA GLY A 264 8.08 -4.71 1.39
C GLY A 264 8.40 -4.97 -0.07
N ARG A 265 7.79 -4.25 -1.02
CA ARG A 265 7.91 -4.60 -2.45
C ARG A 265 9.37 -4.73 -2.90
N SER A 266 10.24 -3.78 -2.53
CA SER A 266 11.65 -3.80 -2.90
C SER A 266 12.44 -4.89 -2.16
N LEU A 267 12.21 -5.05 -0.85
CA LEU A 267 12.92 -6.07 -0.05
C LEU A 267 12.48 -7.48 -0.45
N THR A 268 11.17 -7.73 -0.57
CA THR A 268 10.69 -9.03 -1.06
C THR A 268 11.27 -9.35 -2.43
N ALA A 269 11.28 -8.38 -3.36
CA ALA A 269 11.86 -8.53 -4.69
C ALA A 269 13.35 -8.87 -4.62
N ALA A 270 14.14 -8.16 -3.80
CA ALA A 270 15.56 -8.39 -3.64
C ALA A 270 15.88 -9.80 -3.09
N PHE A 271 15.17 -10.20 -2.03
CA PHE A 271 15.33 -11.54 -1.45
C PHE A 271 14.92 -12.66 -2.41
N VAL A 272 13.83 -12.50 -3.15
CA VAL A 272 13.38 -13.46 -4.16
C VAL A 272 14.37 -13.54 -5.31
N SER A 273 14.83 -12.41 -5.85
CA SER A 273 15.83 -12.36 -6.92
C SER A 273 17.11 -13.08 -6.50
N LYS A 274 17.58 -12.79 -5.27
CA LYS A 274 18.74 -13.47 -4.73
C LYS A 274 18.52 -14.96 -4.54
N ALA A 275 17.37 -15.40 -4.05
CA ALA A 275 17.07 -16.83 -3.91
C ALA A 275 17.14 -17.58 -5.25
N VAL A 276 16.61 -16.98 -6.31
CA VAL A 276 16.66 -17.53 -7.67
C VAL A 276 18.10 -17.53 -8.21
N GLU A 277 18.85 -16.44 -7.98
CA GLU A 277 20.25 -16.34 -8.39
C GLU A 277 21.13 -17.39 -7.71
N GLU A 278 21.02 -17.55 -6.38
CA GLU A 278 21.78 -18.51 -5.61
C GLU A 278 21.46 -19.96 -6.02
N PHE A 279 20.20 -20.24 -6.32
CA PHE A 279 19.76 -21.53 -6.82
C PHE A 279 20.30 -21.81 -8.24
N ASN A 280 20.21 -20.85 -9.16
CA ASN A 280 20.72 -20.99 -10.51
C ASN A 280 22.25 -21.13 -10.54
N ALA A 281 22.95 -20.48 -9.62
CA ALA A 281 24.37 -20.62 -9.41
C ALA A 281 24.78 -21.93 -8.70
N THR A 282 23.82 -22.81 -8.38
CA THR A 282 24.01 -24.08 -7.66
C THR A 282 24.68 -23.95 -6.28
N ARG A 283 24.63 -22.76 -5.68
CA ARG A 283 25.10 -22.52 -4.31
C ARG A 283 24.09 -23.03 -3.29
N THR A 284 22.78 -22.83 -3.56
CA THR A 284 21.72 -23.51 -2.78
C THR A 284 21.25 -24.77 -3.48
N THR A 285 20.97 -25.82 -2.71
CA THR A 285 20.53 -27.11 -3.20
C THR A 285 19.00 -27.24 -3.21
N ALA A 286 18.35 -26.55 -2.29
CA ALA A 286 16.90 -26.43 -2.22
C ALA A 286 16.52 -25.13 -1.50
N THR A 287 15.42 -24.51 -1.90
CA THR A 287 14.86 -23.34 -1.21
C THR A 287 13.35 -23.48 -1.12
N VAL A 288 12.78 -23.25 0.06
CA VAL A 288 11.35 -23.05 0.26
C VAL A 288 11.15 -21.58 0.64
N LEU A 289 10.40 -20.86 -0.20
CA LEU A 289 9.99 -19.47 0.06
C LEU A 289 8.54 -19.45 0.52
N LEU A 290 8.25 -18.60 1.50
CA LEU A 290 6.88 -18.23 1.90
C LEU A 290 6.62 -16.78 1.48
N LEU A 291 5.68 -16.59 0.58
CA LEU A 291 5.41 -15.28 -0.05
C LEU A 291 3.94 -14.91 0.08
N ASN A 292 3.68 -13.61 -0.09
CA ASN A 292 2.33 -13.10 -0.26
C ASN A 292 1.82 -13.39 -1.68
N ALA A 293 0.62 -13.94 -1.81
CA ALA A 293 0.03 -14.32 -3.09
C ALA A 293 -0.36 -13.12 -3.98
N TYR A 294 -0.33 -11.88 -3.48
CA TYR A 294 -0.67 -10.71 -4.28
C TYR A 294 0.42 -10.24 -5.25
N GLY A 295 1.65 -10.74 -5.12
CA GLY A 295 2.78 -10.33 -5.96
C GLY A 295 2.95 -11.13 -7.24
N PHE A 296 2.03 -12.02 -7.60
CA PHE A 296 2.21 -12.98 -8.70
C PHE A 296 2.34 -12.33 -10.10
N ASP A 297 1.87 -11.11 -10.29
CA ASP A 297 1.95 -10.31 -11.52
C ASP A 297 3.20 -9.42 -11.60
N ALA A 298 3.93 -9.26 -10.51
CA ALA A 298 5.12 -8.44 -10.45
C ALA A 298 6.28 -9.05 -11.27
N SER A 299 7.17 -8.20 -11.78
CA SER A 299 8.32 -8.62 -12.60
C SER A 299 9.27 -9.58 -11.84
N TRP A 300 9.49 -9.31 -10.54
CA TRP A 300 10.33 -10.17 -9.69
C TRP A 300 9.77 -11.56 -9.44
N PHE A 301 8.45 -11.74 -9.63
CA PHE A 301 7.79 -13.04 -9.45
C PHE A 301 7.92 -13.93 -10.70
N GLN A 302 8.10 -13.36 -11.88
CA GLN A 302 8.06 -14.11 -13.15
C GLN A 302 9.00 -15.32 -13.19
N PRO A 303 10.24 -15.28 -12.67
CA PRO A 303 11.12 -16.45 -12.63
C PRO A 303 10.57 -17.61 -11.77
N LEU A 304 9.71 -17.31 -10.80
CA LEU A 304 9.16 -18.33 -9.89
C LEU A 304 8.16 -19.26 -10.58
N TRP A 305 7.58 -18.86 -11.71
CA TRP A 305 6.66 -19.70 -12.47
C TRP A 305 7.33 -20.96 -13.08
N ASP A 306 8.65 -21.01 -13.15
CA ASP A 306 9.39 -22.19 -13.61
C ASP A 306 9.59 -23.23 -12.49
N HIS A 307 9.12 -22.92 -11.28
CA HIS A 307 9.24 -23.74 -10.09
C HIS A 307 7.89 -24.33 -9.65
N THR A 308 7.89 -25.07 -8.54
CA THR A 308 6.65 -25.64 -7.99
C THR A 308 6.10 -24.69 -6.92
N LEU A 309 4.84 -24.32 -7.05
CA LEU A 309 4.15 -23.40 -6.16
C LEU A 309 3.01 -24.11 -5.42
N CYS A 310 2.73 -23.70 -4.20
CA CYS A 310 1.54 -24.10 -3.45
C CYS A 310 0.80 -22.83 -2.98
N PHE A 311 -0.36 -22.56 -3.55
CA PHE A 311 -1.27 -21.51 -3.06
C PHE A 311 -2.09 -22.06 -1.91
N THR A 312 -1.98 -21.44 -0.73
CA THR A 312 -2.74 -21.91 0.42
C THR A 312 -4.25 -21.67 0.23
N ASP A 313 -5.07 -22.63 0.63
CA ASP A 313 -6.53 -22.54 0.59
C ASP A 313 -7.11 -21.75 1.79
N HIS A 314 -6.25 -21.34 2.70
CA HIS A 314 -6.55 -20.56 3.87
C HIS A 314 -5.48 -19.47 4.09
N ARG A 315 -5.80 -18.50 4.97
CA ARG A 315 -4.84 -17.48 5.36
C ARG A 315 -4.02 -17.98 6.55
N ILE A 316 -2.71 -17.96 6.41
CA ILE A 316 -1.79 -18.32 7.50
C ILE A 316 -1.96 -17.35 8.65
N ARG A 317 -2.12 -17.89 9.87
CA ARG A 317 -2.09 -17.11 11.11
C ARG A 317 -0.67 -17.15 11.65
N PHE A 318 0.06 -16.10 11.43
CA PHE A 318 1.40 -15.93 12.00
C PHE A 318 1.30 -15.67 13.52
N TYR A 319 2.30 -16.09 14.29
CA TYR A 319 2.33 -15.77 15.70
C TYR A 319 2.43 -14.27 15.92
N GLY A 320 1.59 -13.73 16.81
CA GLY A 320 1.50 -12.31 17.10
C GLY A 320 0.52 -11.52 16.21
N GLY A 321 -0.12 -12.16 15.21
CA GLY A 321 -1.03 -11.47 14.30
C GLY A 321 -2.25 -12.27 13.85
N GLY A 322 -3.24 -11.56 13.27
CA GLY A 322 -4.38 -12.17 12.58
C GLY A 322 -4.00 -12.66 11.18
N PRO A 323 -4.87 -13.46 10.51
CA PRO A 323 -4.66 -13.86 9.13
C PRO A 323 -4.73 -12.65 8.20
N THR A 324 -3.66 -12.37 7.47
CA THR A 324 -3.51 -11.13 6.69
C THR A 324 -3.84 -11.31 5.21
N PHE A 325 -3.06 -12.14 4.51
CA PHE A 325 -3.14 -12.32 3.06
C PHE A 325 -3.27 -13.78 2.67
N GLY A 326 -3.66 -14.04 1.42
CA GLY A 326 -3.37 -15.31 0.80
C GLY A 326 -1.86 -15.50 0.74
N SER A 327 -1.40 -16.67 1.10
CA SER A 327 0.00 -17.01 1.09
C SER A 327 0.28 -18.06 0.02
N LEU A 328 1.51 -18.08 -0.45
CA LEU A 328 1.99 -19.14 -1.31
C LEU A 328 3.39 -19.58 -0.89
N PHE A 329 3.65 -20.87 -1.08
CA PHE A 329 4.97 -21.44 -0.96
C PHE A 329 5.54 -21.69 -2.35
N VAL A 330 6.84 -21.41 -2.51
CA VAL A 330 7.57 -21.71 -3.75
C VAL A 330 8.73 -22.62 -3.42
N TYR A 331 8.90 -23.67 -4.21
CA TYR A 331 9.98 -24.61 -4.03
C TYR A 331 10.94 -24.60 -5.21
N LEU A 332 12.18 -24.20 -4.94
CA LEU A 332 13.31 -24.32 -5.84
C LEU A 332 14.12 -25.54 -5.40
N GLY A 333 14.13 -26.61 -6.19
CA GLY A 333 14.87 -27.82 -5.85
C GLY A 333 14.48 -29.01 -6.70
N ALA A 334 15.18 -30.15 -6.49
CA ALA A 334 14.97 -31.34 -7.26
C ALA A 334 13.77 -32.19 -6.78
N GLU A 335 13.42 -32.09 -5.49
CA GLU A 335 12.40 -32.92 -4.83
C GLU A 335 10.96 -32.42 -5.06
N LYS A 336 10.64 -31.98 -6.31
CA LYS A 336 9.32 -31.42 -6.67
C LYS A 336 8.14 -32.34 -6.31
N PRO A 337 8.22 -33.68 -6.52
CA PRO A 337 7.12 -34.58 -6.12
C PRO A 337 6.92 -34.63 -4.61
N ARG A 338 8.00 -34.58 -3.84
CA ARG A 338 7.94 -34.61 -2.37
C ARG A 338 7.34 -33.30 -1.84
N PHE A 339 7.74 -32.18 -2.42
CA PHE A 339 7.12 -30.88 -2.11
C PHE A 339 5.62 -30.90 -2.45
N ALA A 340 5.26 -31.34 -3.66
CA ALA A 340 3.87 -31.40 -4.09
C ALA A 340 3.02 -32.27 -3.15
N GLY A 341 3.50 -33.48 -2.78
CA GLY A 341 2.79 -34.34 -1.85
C GLY A 341 2.60 -33.75 -0.46
N ARG A 342 3.65 -33.10 0.09
CA ARG A 342 3.60 -32.56 1.44
C ARG A 342 2.81 -31.26 1.54
N PHE A 343 2.97 -30.37 0.57
CA PHE A 343 2.32 -29.06 0.58
C PHE A 343 0.88 -29.08 0.06
N ALA A 344 0.44 -30.17 -0.59
CA ALA A 344 -0.96 -30.35 -0.95
C ALA A 344 -1.94 -30.33 0.24
N GLU A 345 -1.44 -30.58 1.46
CA GLU A 345 -2.23 -30.46 2.68
C GLU A 345 -2.59 -28.99 3.04
N PHE A 346 -1.87 -28.03 2.47
CA PHE A 346 -2.06 -26.61 2.74
C PHE A 346 -2.81 -25.87 1.63
N GLY A 347 -2.96 -26.50 0.46
CA GLY A 347 -3.66 -25.86 -0.66
C GLY A 347 -3.35 -26.44 -2.03
N ALA A 348 -3.58 -25.62 -3.06
CA ALA A 348 -3.41 -26.03 -4.45
C ALA A 348 -1.95 -25.97 -4.89
N VAL A 349 -1.39 -27.13 -5.26
CA VAL A 349 -0.05 -27.19 -5.83
C VAL A 349 -0.14 -27.04 -7.35
N VAL A 350 0.67 -26.12 -7.88
CA VAL A 350 0.75 -25.80 -9.31
C VAL A 350 2.19 -25.82 -9.78
N GLY A 351 2.38 -26.13 -11.07
CA GLY A 351 3.68 -26.09 -11.73
C GLY A 351 3.47 -25.87 -13.22
N ARG A 352 4.52 -25.42 -13.90
CA ARG A 352 4.46 -25.25 -15.35
C ARG A 352 4.27 -26.59 -16.03
N VAL A 353 3.22 -26.72 -16.82
CA VAL A 353 3.05 -27.86 -17.71
C VAL A 353 3.94 -27.62 -18.93
N ASN A 354 4.99 -28.42 -19.07
CA ASN A 354 5.77 -28.42 -20.32
C ASN A 354 4.87 -29.01 -21.42
N ALA A 355 4.50 -28.15 -22.38
CA ALA A 355 3.73 -28.54 -23.55
C ALA A 355 4.65 -29.21 -24.58
#